data_d9d713c0866a38ddbd21127e1d26ff73
#
_entry.id   d9d713c0866a38ddbd21127e1d26ff73
#
_cell.length_a   1.000
_cell.length_b   1.000
_cell.length_c   1.000
_cell.angle_alpha   90.00
_cell.angle_beta   90.00
_cell.angle_gamma   90.00
#
_symmetry.space_group_name_H-M   'P 1'
#
loop_
_entity.id
_entity.type
_entity.pdbx_description
1 polymer ?
#
loop_
_entity_poly.entity_id
_entity_poly.type
_entity_poly.pdbx_seq_one_letter_code
_entity_poly.pdbx_strand_id
1 'polypeptide(L)'
;MFGGGTEQALWAFEGLISRSRFDQQTGILSNDLWQRMQDDLIFQPRRQSPPGNTHVEVYLDLQVLIVFKDNKPALITHISSGELDENGEPKLWCELVTYDTDVNGVALEEPVTRDECAYAKTPGGVFRFTRKYDGKRLGPLGGMYNPVYFNYGIAVHGAENVPNKPASHGCIRIPNWVADYFPTLVELGDYIFVWNGEKEPEDITEDESLPSFNFRNPDSTYTTTSSTSTTIATTTTRPATTTTSKPATTTTKPATTTTLAP
;
A
#
# COMPACT_ATOMS: atom_id res chain seq x y z
N MET A 1 4.56 -23.75 -24.83
CA MET A 1 3.51 -23.05 -24.07
C MET A 1 4.23 -22.09 -23.14
N PHE A 2 3.95 -20.80 -23.18
CA PHE A 2 4.53 -19.82 -22.25
C PHE A 2 3.94 -20.05 -20.86
N GLY A 3 4.75 -19.88 -19.81
CA GLY A 3 4.25 -19.93 -18.43
C GLY A 3 3.59 -18.62 -18.02
N GLY A 4 2.83 -18.62 -16.90
CA GLY A 4 2.11 -17.43 -16.42
C GLY A 4 3.00 -16.19 -16.21
N GLY A 5 4.28 -16.36 -15.84
CA GLY A 5 5.22 -15.25 -15.72
C GLY A 5 5.55 -14.56 -17.05
N THR A 6 5.56 -15.31 -18.17
CA THR A 6 5.74 -14.73 -19.52
C THR A 6 4.52 -13.93 -19.94
N GLU A 7 3.33 -14.42 -19.66
CA GLU A 7 2.07 -13.72 -19.95
C GLU A 7 1.99 -12.40 -19.16
N GLN A 8 2.31 -12.42 -17.87
CA GLN A 8 2.37 -11.22 -17.03
C GLN A 8 3.40 -10.20 -17.53
N ALA A 9 4.56 -10.67 -18.02
CA ALA A 9 5.56 -9.79 -18.64
C ALA A 9 5.05 -9.17 -19.95
N LEU A 10 4.27 -9.92 -20.74
CA LEU A 10 3.63 -9.39 -21.94
C LEU A 10 2.59 -8.31 -21.62
N TRP A 11 1.74 -8.50 -20.62
CA TRP A 11 0.79 -7.47 -20.17
C TRP A 11 1.52 -6.20 -19.76
N ALA A 12 2.57 -6.31 -18.94
CA ALA A 12 3.37 -5.13 -18.55
C ALA A 12 3.99 -4.42 -19.77
N PHE A 13 4.50 -5.19 -20.74
CA PHE A 13 5.08 -4.66 -21.96
C PHE A 13 4.03 -3.97 -22.84
N GLU A 14 2.87 -4.59 -23.08
CA GLU A 14 1.77 -3.99 -23.83
C GLU A 14 1.29 -2.69 -23.17
N GLY A 15 1.13 -2.68 -21.84
CA GLY A 15 0.76 -1.51 -21.09
C GLY A 15 1.73 -0.34 -21.29
N LEU A 16 3.02 -0.59 -21.21
CA LEU A 16 4.04 0.47 -21.31
C LEU A 16 4.27 0.96 -22.73
N ILE A 17 4.35 0.07 -23.71
CA ILE A 17 4.71 0.40 -25.09
C ILE A 17 3.53 0.97 -25.87
N SER A 18 2.36 0.36 -25.70
CA SER A 18 1.14 0.74 -26.43
C SER A 18 0.25 1.69 -25.62
N ARG A 19 0.61 1.97 -24.36
CA ARG A 19 -0.25 2.70 -23.41
C ARG A 19 -1.64 2.06 -23.29
N SER A 20 -1.67 0.73 -23.47
CA SER A 20 -2.90 -0.05 -23.40
C SER A 20 -3.35 -0.20 -21.96
N ARG A 21 -4.57 0.25 -21.69
CA ARG A 21 -5.23 0.00 -20.42
C ARG A 21 -5.32 -1.51 -20.17
N PHE A 22 -5.33 -1.96 -18.92
CA PHE A 22 -5.28 -3.38 -18.57
C PHE A 22 -6.34 -4.25 -19.28
N ASP A 23 -7.56 -3.73 -19.51
CA ASP A 23 -8.66 -4.41 -20.19
C ASP A 23 -8.48 -4.55 -21.72
N GLN A 24 -7.46 -3.92 -22.28
CA GLN A 24 -7.08 -3.97 -23.69
C GLN A 24 -5.82 -4.82 -23.92
N GLN A 25 -5.13 -5.21 -22.86
CA GLN A 25 -3.93 -6.03 -22.93
C GLN A 25 -4.30 -7.49 -23.19
N THR A 26 -3.64 -8.11 -24.15
CA THR A 26 -3.98 -9.47 -24.60
C THR A 26 -3.10 -10.55 -23.98
N GLY A 27 -1.87 -10.23 -23.59
CA GLY A 27 -0.86 -11.19 -23.17
C GLY A 27 -0.42 -12.14 -24.30
N ILE A 28 -0.74 -11.79 -25.55
CA ILE A 28 -0.43 -12.59 -26.74
C ILE A 28 0.74 -11.97 -27.49
N LEU A 29 1.80 -12.75 -27.68
CA LEU A 29 2.94 -12.31 -28.50
C LEU A 29 2.56 -12.30 -29.98
N SER A 30 2.08 -11.16 -30.47
CA SER A 30 1.85 -10.92 -31.88
C SER A 30 3.17 -10.64 -32.62
N ASN A 31 3.16 -10.73 -33.96
CA ASN A 31 4.31 -10.35 -34.78
C ASN A 31 4.69 -8.87 -34.59
N ASP A 32 3.71 -7.99 -34.46
CA ASP A 32 3.95 -6.57 -34.21
C ASP A 32 4.61 -6.33 -32.85
N LEU A 33 4.10 -6.96 -31.81
CA LEU A 33 4.69 -6.89 -30.47
C LEU A 33 6.11 -7.45 -30.45
N TRP A 34 6.33 -8.57 -31.15
CA TRP A 34 7.66 -9.16 -31.31
C TRP A 34 8.64 -8.23 -32.00
N GLN A 35 8.23 -7.54 -33.05
CA GLN A 35 9.05 -6.54 -33.75
C GLN A 35 9.44 -5.40 -32.82
N ARG A 36 8.47 -4.87 -32.05
CA ARG A 36 8.71 -3.80 -31.07
C ARG A 36 9.66 -4.19 -29.95
N MET A 37 9.70 -5.46 -29.57
CA MET A 37 10.68 -5.98 -28.61
C MET A 37 12.12 -5.98 -29.16
N GLN A 38 12.33 -5.81 -30.47
CA GLN A 38 13.65 -5.69 -31.08
C GLN A 38 14.17 -4.24 -31.13
N ASP A 39 13.31 -3.26 -30.81
CA ASP A 39 13.69 -1.86 -30.78
C ASP A 39 14.53 -1.55 -29.52
N ASP A 40 15.39 -0.53 -29.60
CA ASP A 40 16.11 0.02 -28.44
C ASP A 40 15.12 0.81 -27.57
N LEU A 41 14.50 0.13 -26.62
CA LEU A 41 13.50 0.72 -25.75
C LEU A 41 14.16 1.33 -24.50
N ILE A 42 13.95 2.64 -24.32
CA ILE A 42 14.43 3.37 -23.14
C ILE A 42 13.22 3.84 -22.34
N PHE A 43 13.03 3.25 -21.17
CA PHE A 43 12.00 3.70 -20.22
C PHE A 43 12.57 4.79 -19.32
N GLN A 44 12.08 6.02 -19.52
CA GLN A 44 12.42 7.15 -18.66
C GLN A 44 11.38 7.29 -17.55
N PRO A 45 11.81 7.56 -16.29
CA PRO A 45 10.86 7.83 -15.23
C PRO A 45 10.11 9.15 -15.48
N ARG A 46 8.86 9.21 -15.07
CA ARG A 46 8.08 10.47 -15.06
C ARG A 46 8.57 11.42 -13.96
N ARG A 47 9.17 10.88 -12.90
CA ARG A 47 9.77 11.66 -11.81
C ARG A 47 11.26 11.39 -11.72
N GLN A 48 12.05 12.44 -11.77
CA GLN A 48 13.50 12.33 -11.62
C GLN A 48 13.87 12.26 -10.13
N SER A 49 14.72 11.31 -9.77
CA SER A 49 15.33 11.24 -8.44
C SER A 49 16.77 11.74 -8.45
N PRO A 50 17.25 12.31 -7.34
CA PRO A 50 18.67 12.60 -7.19
C PRO A 50 19.53 11.35 -7.42
N PRO A 51 20.78 11.51 -7.89
CA PRO A 51 21.70 10.37 -8.07
C PRO A 51 21.86 9.53 -6.79
N GLY A 52 21.90 8.23 -6.93
CA GLY A 52 21.97 7.28 -5.82
C GLY A 52 20.62 6.89 -5.23
N ASN A 53 19.54 7.56 -5.62
CA ASN A 53 18.22 7.30 -5.07
C ASN A 53 17.40 6.33 -5.93
N THR A 54 16.54 5.61 -5.23
CA THR A 54 15.51 4.74 -5.81
C THR A 54 14.15 5.39 -5.65
N HIS A 55 13.25 5.17 -6.61
CA HIS A 55 11.83 5.43 -6.46
C HIS A 55 11.02 4.42 -7.27
N VAL A 56 9.73 4.36 -6.95
CA VAL A 56 8.79 3.45 -7.62
C VAL A 56 7.71 4.28 -8.30
N GLU A 57 7.37 3.90 -9.52
CA GLU A 57 6.25 4.44 -10.26
C GLU A 57 5.21 3.33 -10.48
N VAL A 58 3.94 3.61 -10.14
CA VAL A 58 2.82 2.69 -10.28
C VAL A 58 1.76 3.33 -11.17
N TYR A 59 1.34 2.60 -12.19
CA TYR A 59 0.32 3.00 -13.15
C TYR A 59 -0.88 2.07 -13.00
N LEU A 60 -1.92 2.52 -12.28
CA LEU A 60 -3.09 1.70 -11.96
C LEU A 60 -3.95 1.39 -13.19
N ASP A 61 -4.03 2.31 -14.14
CA ASP A 61 -4.71 2.13 -15.42
C ASP A 61 -4.04 1.11 -16.34
N LEU A 62 -2.71 0.97 -16.23
CA LEU A 62 -1.91 0.01 -16.99
C LEU A 62 -1.65 -1.29 -16.22
N GLN A 63 -1.92 -1.32 -14.92
CA GLN A 63 -1.54 -2.41 -14.00
C GLN A 63 -0.05 -2.75 -14.09
N VAL A 64 0.80 -1.70 -14.02
CA VAL A 64 2.26 -1.81 -14.09
C VAL A 64 2.93 -1.07 -12.95
N LEU A 65 4.00 -1.67 -12.42
CA LEU A 65 4.91 -1.08 -11.45
C LEU A 65 6.33 -1.09 -12.01
N ILE A 66 7.04 0.04 -11.87
CA ILE A 66 8.44 0.19 -12.27
C ILE A 66 9.24 0.68 -11.07
N VAL A 67 10.35 0.00 -10.77
CA VAL A 67 11.36 0.48 -9.84
C VAL A 67 12.45 1.16 -10.65
N PHE A 68 12.74 2.41 -10.36
CA PHE A 68 13.85 3.16 -10.93
C PHE A 68 14.97 3.32 -9.91
N LYS A 69 16.18 3.00 -10.32
CA LYS A 69 17.42 3.28 -9.59
C LYS A 69 18.33 4.15 -10.47
N ASP A 70 18.77 5.28 -9.94
CA ASP A 70 19.51 6.27 -10.74
C ASP A 70 18.78 6.65 -12.04
N ASN A 71 17.46 6.77 -11.97
CA ASN A 71 16.59 7.07 -13.11
C ASN A 71 16.63 6.03 -14.25
N LYS A 72 17.10 4.82 -13.96
CA LYS A 72 17.09 3.67 -14.88
C LYS A 72 16.17 2.59 -14.33
N PRO A 73 15.38 1.92 -15.18
CA PRO A 73 14.52 0.84 -14.72
C PRO A 73 15.35 -0.33 -14.20
N ALA A 74 15.15 -0.67 -12.92
CA ALA A 74 15.74 -1.83 -12.26
C ALA A 74 14.78 -3.02 -12.24
N LEU A 75 13.46 -2.75 -12.25
CA LEU A 75 12.40 -3.74 -12.32
C LEU A 75 11.21 -3.14 -13.06
N ILE A 76 10.62 -3.91 -13.95
CA ILE A 76 9.29 -3.67 -14.53
C ILE A 76 8.46 -4.91 -14.29
N THR A 77 7.27 -4.76 -13.70
CA THR A 77 6.39 -5.89 -13.41
C THR A 77 4.93 -5.54 -13.60
N HIS A 78 4.15 -6.53 -14.02
CA HIS A 78 2.71 -6.49 -13.94
C HIS A 78 2.25 -6.51 -12.48
N ILE A 79 1.13 -5.86 -12.20
CA ILE A 79 0.50 -5.82 -10.88
C ILE A 79 -0.98 -6.16 -10.95
N SER A 80 -1.61 -6.35 -9.79
CA SER A 80 -3.06 -6.33 -9.64
C SER A 80 -3.43 -5.50 -8.41
N SER A 81 -4.06 -4.36 -8.65
CA SER A 81 -4.46 -3.37 -7.63
C SER A 81 -5.86 -3.63 -7.07
N GLY A 82 -6.41 -2.69 -6.30
CA GLY A 82 -7.75 -2.76 -5.72
C GLY A 82 -8.84 -3.00 -6.76
N GLU A 83 -9.76 -3.93 -6.46
CA GLU A 83 -10.84 -4.34 -7.36
C GLU A 83 -11.78 -3.18 -7.70
N LEU A 84 -12.15 -3.07 -8.97
CA LEU A 84 -13.09 -2.09 -9.46
C LEU A 84 -14.45 -2.75 -9.76
N ASP A 85 -15.52 -1.99 -9.60
CA ASP A 85 -16.85 -2.37 -10.01
C ASP A 85 -17.09 -2.15 -11.51
N GLU A 86 -18.34 -2.34 -11.97
CA GLU A 86 -18.75 -2.18 -13.38
C GLU A 86 -18.61 -0.74 -13.89
N ASN A 87 -18.59 0.24 -12.99
CA ASN A 87 -18.46 1.66 -13.31
C ASN A 87 -17.00 2.12 -13.28
N GLY A 88 -16.06 1.24 -12.89
CA GLY A 88 -14.65 1.58 -12.71
C GLY A 88 -14.33 2.20 -11.35
N GLU A 89 -15.28 2.19 -10.41
CA GLU A 89 -15.09 2.68 -9.05
C GLU A 89 -14.58 1.56 -8.12
N PRO A 90 -13.91 1.90 -7.00
CA PRO A 90 -13.50 0.90 -6.01
C PRO A 90 -14.67 0.05 -5.52
N LYS A 91 -14.58 -1.26 -5.73
CA LYS A 91 -15.65 -2.18 -5.38
C LYS A 91 -15.85 -2.28 -3.88
N LEU A 92 -17.09 -2.19 -3.43
CA LEU A 92 -17.47 -2.48 -2.04
C LEU A 92 -17.32 -3.99 -1.78
N TRP A 93 -16.63 -4.34 -0.70
CA TRP A 93 -16.59 -5.71 -0.16
C TRP A 93 -17.10 -5.70 1.29
N CYS A 94 -17.73 -6.80 1.70
CA CYS A 94 -18.19 -7.03 3.07
C CYS A 94 -17.85 -8.47 3.43
N GLU A 95 -17.11 -8.67 4.52
CA GLU A 95 -16.63 -9.99 4.94
C GLU A 95 -16.68 -10.14 6.47
N LEU A 96 -16.81 -11.38 6.94
CA LEU A 96 -16.57 -11.73 8.33
C LEU A 96 -15.07 -11.81 8.56
N VAL A 97 -14.53 -10.82 9.26
CA VAL A 97 -13.11 -10.68 9.52
C VAL A 97 -12.80 -11.09 10.96
N THR A 98 -11.89 -12.05 11.13
CA THR A 98 -11.46 -12.51 12.45
C THR A 98 -10.08 -11.94 12.79
N TYR A 99 -10.02 -11.24 13.91
CA TYR A 99 -8.80 -10.68 14.48
C TYR A 99 -8.33 -11.57 15.61
N ASP A 100 -7.10 -12.03 15.54
CA ASP A 100 -6.38 -12.79 16.59
C ASP A 100 -5.35 -11.95 17.34
N THR A 101 -5.11 -10.73 16.85
CA THR A 101 -4.20 -9.74 17.44
C THR A 101 -4.88 -8.38 17.58
N ASP A 102 -4.39 -7.58 18.52
CA ASP A 102 -4.77 -6.18 18.65
C ASP A 102 -4.08 -5.29 17.57
N VAL A 103 -4.35 -3.97 17.61
CA VAL A 103 -3.77 -2.99 16.68
C VAL A 103 -2.24 -2.88 16.77
N ASN A 104 -1.64 -3.33 17.88
CA ASN A 104 -0.20 -3.35 18.12
C ASN A 104 0.43 -4.70 17.74
N GLY A 105 -0.37 -5.68 17.29
CA GLY A 105 0.08 -7.02 16.94
C GLY A 105 0.23 -7.95 18.14
N VAL A 106 -0.31 -7.59 19.29
CA VAL A 106 -0.34 -8.45 20.47
C VAL A 106 -1.50 -9.43 20.36
N ALA A 107 -1.23 -10.72 20.60
CA ALA A 107 -2.25 -11.76 20.55
C ALA A 107 -3.40 -11.47 21.52
N LEU A 108 -4.62 -11.60 21.03
CA LEU A 108 -5.83 -11.52 21.85
C LEU A 108 -6.01 -12.84 22.62
N GLU A 109 -6.59 -12.78 23.82
CA GLU A 109 -6.94 -13.98 24.59
C GLU A 109 -7.97 -14.84 23.84
N GLU A 110 -8.93 -14.18 23.18
CA GLU A 110 -9.90 -14.82 22.28
C GLU A 110 -10.00 -14.03 20.97
N PRO A 111 -10.01 -14.71 19.79
CA PRO A 111 -10.21 -14.05 18.52
C PRO A 111 -11.56 -13.32 18.45
N VAL A 112 -11.56 -12.13 17.86
CA VAL A 112 -12.79 -11.32 17.69
C VAL A 112 -13.18 -11.32 16.23
N THR A 113 -14.38 -11.81 15.93
CA THR A 113 -14.96 -11.76 14.57
C THR A 113 -15.91 -10.57 14.43
N ARG A 114 -15.74 -9.82 13.35
CA ARG A 114 -16.57 -8.66 13.01
C ARG A 114 -17.02 -8.78 11.56
N ASP A 115 -18.24 -8.34 11.29
CA ASP A 115 -18.74 -8.16 9.94
C ASP A 115 -18.38 -6.73 9.49
N GLU A 116 -17.41 -6.64 8.60
CA GLU A 116 -16.80 -5.38 8.18
C GLU A 116 -16.88 -5.20 6.67
N CYS A 117 -17.09 -3.97 6.26
CA CYS A 117 -17.05 -3.54 4.87
C CYS A 117 -15.92 -2.55 4.65
N ALA A 118 -15.40 -2.49 3.44
CA ALA A 118 -14.58 -1.40 2.94
C ALA A 118 -14.62 -1.37 1.40
N TYR A 119 -14.13 -0.29 0.81
CA TYR A 119 -13.93 -0.21 -0.62
C TYR A 119 -12.53 -0.70 -0.98
N ALA A 120 -12.43 -1.48 -2.06
CA ALA A 120 -11.17 -2.04 -2.56
C ALA A 120 -10.31 -0.94 -3.24
N LYS A 121 -10.06 0.16 -2.55
CA LYS A 121 -9.37 1.34 -3.09
C LYS A 121 -7.85 1.19 -2.98
N THR A 122 -7.14 1.25 -4.11
CA THR A 122 -5.71 1.59 -4.15
C THR A 122 -5.61 3.09 -4.42
N PRO A 123 -5.27 3.93 -3.42
CA PRO A 123 -5.23 5.37 -3.62
C PRO A 123 -4.09 5.78 -4.54
N GLY A 124 -4.35 6.77 -5.43
CA GLY A 124 -3.30 7.52 -6.08
C GLY A 124 -2.63 8.50 -5.12
N GLY A 125 -1.45 9.01 -5.49
CA GLY A 125 -0.74 10.02 -4.70
C GLY A 125 0.77 9.79 -4.62
N VAL A 126 1.43 10.63 -3.82
CA VAL A 126 2.86 10.56 -3.52
C VAL A 126 3.03 10.00 -2.12
N PHE A 127 3.69 8.86 -2.02
CA PHE A 127 3.90 8.18 -0.74
C PHE A 127 5.38 7.83 -0.54
N ARG A 128 5.67 7.27 0.65
CA ARG A 128 6.97 6.67 0.97
C ARG A 128 6.79 5.30 1.56
N PHE A 129 7.75 4.41 1.30
CA PHE A 129 7.77 3.14 2.01
C PHE A 129 8.07 3.35 3.49
N THR A 130 7.23 2.79 4.35
CA THR A 130 7.26 3.02 5.80
C THR A 130 7.62 1.79 6.61
N ARG A 131 7.36 0.59 6.07
CA ARG A 131 7.50 -0.66 6.80
C ARG A 131 7.67 -1.83 5.84
N LYS A 132 8.57 -2.77 6.16
CA LYS A 132 8.75 -4.05 5.47
C LYS A 132 8.47 -5.21 6.42
N TYR A 133 8.07 -6.34 5.89
CA TYR A 133 7.93 -7.59 6.60
C TYR A 133 8.48 -8.74 5.75
N ASP A 134 9.38 -9.53 6.32
CA ASP A 134 9.98 -10.67 5.62
C ASP A 134 9.10 -11.93 5.76
N GLY A 135 8.91 -12.63 4.65
CA GLY A 135 8.14 -13.85 4.60
C GLY A 135 6.64 -13.64 4.50
N LYS A 136 5.88 -14.67 4.85
CA LYS A 136 4.43 -14.66 4.75
C LYS A 136 3.81 -14.01 5.99
N ARG A 137 3.11 -12.90 5.78
CA ARG A 137 2.28 -12.26 6.79
C ARG A 137 0.82 -12.66 6.55
N LEU A 138 0.22 -13.30 7.53
CA LEU A 138 -1.22 -13.56 7.54
C LEU A 138 -1.91 -12.34 8.16
N GLY A 139 -2.92 -11.85 7.47
CA GLY A 139 -3.81 -10.80 7.97
C GLY A 139 -5.25 -11.28 7.89
N PRO A 140 -6.19 -10.53 8.46
CA PRO A 140 -7.59 -10.91 8.46
C PRO A 140 -8.19 -11.13 7.05
N LEU A 141 -7.67 -10.41 6.05
CA LEU A 141 -8.08 -10.48 4.64
C LEU A 141 -7.20 -11.40 3.78
N GLY A 142 -6.43 -12.29 4.42
CA GLY A 142 -5.58 -13.26 3.73
C GLY A 142 -4.07 -13.04 3.90
N GLY A 143 -3.29 -13.80 3.12
CA GLY A 143 -1.83 -13.77 3.21
C GLY A 143 -1.19 -12.79 2.24
N MET A 144 -0.15 -12.10 2.69
CA MET A 144 0.75 -11.28 1.89
C MET A 144 2.16 -11.85 1.98
N TYR A 145 2.87 -11.93 0.87
CA TYR A 145 4.25 -12.40 0.84
C TYR A 145 5.21 -11.22 0.68
N ASN A 146 6.18 -11.09 1.59
CA ASN A 146 7.17 -10.00 1.62
C ASN A 146 6.57 -8.59 1.43
N PRO A 147 5.55 -8.18 2.22
CA PRO A 147 4.89 -6.89 2.02
C PRO A 147 5.79 -5.70 2.37
N VAL A 148 5.77 -4.68 1.49
CA VAL A 148 6.38 -3.37 1.69
C VAL A 148 5.28 -2.32 1.70
N TYR A 149 5.00 -1.74 2.86
CA TYR A 149 3.89 -0.83 3.09
C TYR A 149 4.25 0.61 2.74
N PHE A 150 3.31 1.33 2.14
CA PHE A 150 3.50 2.73 1.76
C PHE A 150 2.36 3.67 2.17
N ASN A 151 1.17 3.12 2.47
CA ASN A 151 0.01 3.92 2.84
C ASN A 151 -0.86 3.15 3.86
N TYR A 152 -0.74 3.44 5.15
CA TYR A 152 -1.43 2.72 6.23
C TYR A 152 -1.29 1.19 6.12
N GLY A 153 -2.38 0.48 5.79
CA GLY A 153 -2.42 -0.95 5.55
C GLY A 153 -2.13 -1.38 4.12
N ILE A 154 -1.99 -0.44 3.18
CA ILE A 154 -1.74 -0.72 1.77
C ILE A 154 -0.24 -1.01 1.56
N ALA A 155 0.04 -2.11 0.89
CA ALA A 155 1.38 -2.58 0.59
C ALA A 155 1.54 -3.05 -0.86
N VAL A 156 2.77 -3.05 -1.35
CA VAL A 156 3.18 -3.90 -2.48
C VAL A 156 3.59 -5.24 -1.89
N HIS A 157 2.99 -6.34 -2.35
CA HIS A 157 3.27 -7.67 -1.81
C HIS A 157 3.11 -8.78 -2.85
N GLY A 158 3.79 -9.89 -2.61
CA GLY A 158 3.63 -11.10 -3.40
C GLY A 158 2.26 -11.75 -3.19
N ALA A 159 1.70 -12.26 -4.27
CA ALA A 159 0.47 -13.04 -4.29
C ALA A 159 0.57 -14.20 -5.29
N GLU A 160 -0.16 -15.28 -5.03
CA GLU A 160 -0.24 -16.43 -5.95
C GLU A 160 -1.05 -16.07 -7.20
N ASN A 161 -2.06 -15.22 -7.03
CA ASN A 161 -2.94 -14.79 -8.12
C ASN A 161 -2.76 -13.28 -8.38
N VAL A 162 -2.21 -12.95 -9.56
CA VAL A 162 -2.01 -11.59 -10.07
C VAL A 162 -2.62 -11.52 -11.48
N PRO A 163 -3.95 -11.42 -11.57
CA PRO A 163 -4.66 -11.40 -12.86
C PRO A 163 -4.43 -10.08 -13.61
N ASN A 164 -4.72 -10.08 -14.91
CA ASN A 164 -4.67 -8.87 -15.74
C ASN A 164 -5.88 -7.94 -15.49
N LYS A 165 -6.12 -7.64 -14.23
CA LYS A 165 -7.15 -6.67 -13.80
C LYS A 165 -6.96 -6.33 -12.31
N PRO A 166 -7.51 -5.21 -11.86
CA PRO A 166 -7.68 -4.94 -10.44
C PRO A 166 -8.51 -6.03 -9.74
N ALA A 167 -7.98 -6.64 -8.66
CA ALA A 167 -8.62 -7.78 -7.98
C ALA A 167 -8.24 -7.92 -6.49
N SER A 168 -7.59 -6.92 -5.90
CA SER A 168 -7.23 -6.94 -4.47
C SER A 168 -8.23 -6.14 -3.63
N HIS A 169 -8.10 -6.19 -2.30
CA HIS A 169 -8.83 -5.31 -1.37
C HIS A 169 -8.21 -3.90 -1.23
N GLY A 170 -7.25 -3.55 -2.11
CA GLY A 170 -6.59 -2.23 -2.12
C GLY A 170 -5.05 -2.32 -2.15
N CYS A 171 -4.44 -3.41 -1.73
CA CYS A 171 -3.00 -3.63 -1.88
C CYS A 171 -2.60 -3.79 -3.36
N ILE A 172 -1.32 -3.61 -3.64
CA ILE A 172 -0.72 -3.86 -4.96
C ILE A 172 -0.10 -5.25 -4.94
N ARG A 173 -0.73 -6.20 -5.64
CA ARG A 173 -0.21 -7.56 -5.79
C ARG A 173 0.84 -7.59 -6.89
N ILE A 174 1.96 -8.25 -6.62
CA ILE A 174 3.00 -8.63 -7.58
C ILE A 174 3.18 -10.16 -7.54
N PRO A 175 3.73 -10.80 -8.60
CA PRO A 175 4.03 -12.22 -8.58
C PRO A 175 4.98 -12.58 -7.42
N ASN A 176 4.78 -13.74 -6.77
CA ASN A 176 5.61 -14.16 -5.63
C ASN A 176 7.11 -14.16 -5.97
N TRP A 177 7.48 -14.63 -7.18
CA TRP A 177 8.88 -14.64 -7.63
C TRP A 177 9.47 -13.24 -7.83
N VAL A 178 8.64 -12.19 -8.05
CA VAL A 178 9.06 -10.79 -8.04
C VAL A 178 9.23 -10.32 -6.60
N ALA A 179 8.31 -10.70 -5.71
CA ALA A 179 8.34 -10.34 -4.30
C ALA A 179 9.52 -10.94 -3.52
N ASP A 180 10.21 -11.95 -4.07
CA ASP A 180 11.44 -12.48 -3.50
C ASP A 180 12.57 -11.44 -3.47
N TYR A 181 12.61 -10.53 -4.45
CA TYR A 181 13.67 -9.52 -4.54
C TYR A 181 13.18 -8.07 -4.50
N PHE A 182 11.89 -7.78 -4.73
CA PHE A 182 11.36 -6.42 -4.68
C PHE A 182 11.75 -5.66 -3.39
N PRO A 183 11.66 -6.25 -2.17
CA PRO A 183 12.07 -5.57 -0.95
C PRO A 183 13.56 -5.23 -0.88
N THR A 184 14.40 -5.87 -1.70
CA THR A 184 15.85 -5.57 -1.76
C THR A 184 16.17 -4.42 -2.70
N LEU A 185 15.23 -4.06 -3.59
CA LEU A 185 15.38 -2.95 -4.53
C LEU A 185 14.99 -1.60 -3.94
N VAL A 186 14.16 -1.57 -2.89
CA VAL A 186 13.64 -0.35 -2.30
C VAL A 186 14.06 -0.23 -0.83
N GLU A 187 14.21 0.99 -0.33
CA GLU A 187 14.53 1.30 1.07
C GLU A 187 13.33 1.98 1.75
N LEU A 188 13.29 1.93 3.10
CA LEU A 188 12.32 2.74 3.84
C LEU A 188 12.61 4.23 3.63
N GLY A 189 11.58 4.99 3.27
CA GLY A 189 11.70 6.39 2.91
C GLY A 189 11.81 6.67 1.41
N ASP A 190 12.07 5.65 0.57
CA ASP A 190 11.99 5.81 -0.89
C ASP A 190 10.57 6.20 -1.33
N TYR A 191 10.51 7.02 -2.36
CA TYR A 191 9.23 7.46 -2.90
C TYR A 191 8.56 6.36 -3.73
N ILE A 192 7.24 6.33 -3.61
CA ILE A 192 6.34 5.62 -4.51
C ILE A 192 5.28 6.60 -5.02
N PHE A 193 5.26 6.81 -6.34
CA PHE A 193 4.31 7.65 -7.05
C PHE A 193 3.25 6.74 -7.66
N VAL A 194 1.98 6.98 -7.34
CA VAL A 194 0.86 6.16 -7.80
C VAL A 194 -0.07 7.00 -8.66
N TRP A 195 -0.09 6.72 -9.96
CA TRP A 195 -1.03 7.32 -10.92
C TRP A 195 -2.33 6.52 -10.95
N ASN A 196 -3.45 7.19 -10.75
CA ASN A 196 -4.78 6.59 -10.86
C ASN A 196 -5.37 6.63 -12.28
N GLY A 197 -4.63 7.17 -13.25
CA GLY A 197 -5.07 7.35 -14.63
C GLY A 197 -5.78 8.67 -14.91
N GLU A 198 -6.09 9.48 -13.89
CA GLU A 198 -6.84 10.73 -14.00
C GLU A 198 -6.00 11.96 -13.66
N LYS A 199 -5.29 11.90 -12.53
CA LYS A 199 -4.52 13.02 -11.97
C LYS A 199 -3.04 12.68 -11.86
N GLU A 200 -2.19 13.71 -11.86
CA GLU A 200 -0.81 13.56 -11.40
C GLU A 200 -0.80 13.25 -9.89
N PRO A 201 0.13 12.41 -9.40
CA PRO A 201 0.16 12.04 -7.99
C PRO A 201 0.22 13.22 -7.02
N GLU A 202 0.88 14.32 -7.41
CA GLU A 202 1.01 15.53 -6.60
C GLU A 202 -0.28 16.37 -6.56
N ASP A 203 -1.18 16.18 -7.52
CA ASP A 203 -2.47 16.88 -7.61
C ASP A 203 -3.59 16.13 -6.86
N ILE A 204 -3.28 14.94 -6.33
CA ILE A 204 -4.20 14.15 -5.50
C ILE A 204 -4.18 14.72 -4.09
N THR A 205 -5.36 15.11 -3.60
CA THR A 205 -5.49 15.69 -2.26
C THR A 205 -5.22 14.65 -1.16
N GLU A 206 -4.97 15.13 0.06
CA GLU A 206 -4.74 14.26 1.21
C GLU A 206 -5.93 13.29 1.43
N ASP A 207 -7.16 13.79 1.37
CA ASP A 207 -8.38 12.97 1.52
C ASP A 207 -8.52 11.92 0.41
N GLU A 208 -8.21 12.28 -0.84
CA GLU A 208 -8.24 11.33 -1.97
C GLU A 208 -7.16 10.26 -1.84
N SER A 209 -6.03 10.57 -1.22
CA SER A 209 -4.90 9.66 -1.00
C SER A 209 -5.13 8.67 0.16
N LEU A 210 -6.16 8.86 0.97
CA LEU A 210 -6.48 7.93 2.05
C LEU A 210 -7.04 6.60 1.51
N PRO A 211 -6.68 5.46 2.14
CA PRO A 211 -7.33 4.19 1.86
C PRO A 211 -8.79 4.21 2.36
N SER A 212 -9.58 3.26 1.90
CA SER A 212 -10.86 3.00 2.57
C SER A 212 -10.60 2.34 3.91
N PHE A 213 -11.11 2.94 4.98
CA PHE A 213 -11.08 2.33 6.30
C PHE A 213 -12.28 1.41 6.48
N ASN A 214 -12.08 0.31 7.22
CA ASN A 214 -13.15 -0.64 7.49
C ASN A 214 -14.27 0.02 8.32
N PHE A 215 -15.51 -0.27 7.96
CA PHE A 215 -16.70 0.11 8.70
C PHE A 215 -17.60 -1.11 8.91
N ARG A 216 -18.49 -1.03 9.90
CA ARG A 216 -19.43 -2.13 10.18
C ARG A 216 -20.41 -2.28 9.00
N ASN A 217 -20.64 -3.52 8.56
CA ASN A 217 -21.64 -3.81 7.55
C ASN A 217 -23.04 -3.35 8.05
N PRO A 218 -23.68 -2.37 7.39
CA PRO A 218 -24.98 -1.83 7.83
C PRO A 218 -26.12 -2.86 7.73
N ASP A 219 -25.99 -3.84 6.82
CA ASP A 219 -27.00 -4.87 6.57
C ASP A 219 -26.74 -6.16 7.38
N SER A 220 -25.70 -6.15 8.25
CA SER A 220 -25.31 -7.32 9.00
C SER A 220 -26.30 -7.69 10.09
N THR A 221 -26.74 -8.93 10.07
CA THR A 221 -27.45 -9.57 11.19
C THR A 221 -26.48 -10.20 12.20
N TYR A 222 -25.16 -10.19 11.92
CA TYR A 222 -24.15 -10.74 12.80
C TYR A 222 -23.98 -9.88 14.04
N THR A 223 -24.25 -10.47 15.21
CA THR A 223 -24.01 -9.82 16.50
C THR A 223 -22.59 -10.17 16.96
N THR A 224 -21.72 -9.18 17.06
CA THR A 224 -20.38 -9.36 17.64
C THR A 224 -20.51 -9.92 19.04
N THR A 225 -20.11 -11.15 19.25
CA THR A 225 -20.05 -11.75 20.60
C THR A 225 -18.83 -11.20 21.29
N SER A 226 -18.95 -10.03 21.90
CA SER A 226 -17.94 -9.50 22.82
C SER A 226 -18.26 -10.08 24.19
N SER A 227 -17.44 -10.99 24.69
CA SER A 227 -17.49 -11.41 26.09
C SER A 227 -17.12 -10.21 26.95
N THR A 228 -18.11 -9.51 27.47
CA THR A 228 -17.89 -8.42 28.42
C THR A 228 -17.42 -9.05 29.74
N SER A 229 -16.12 -9.14 29.95
CA SER A 229 -15.57 -9.41 31.28
C SER A 229 -15.92 -8.23 32.17
N THR A 230 -16.92 -8.43 33.01
CA THR A 230 -17.28 -7.47 34.05
C THR A 230 -16.15 -7.48 35.10
N THR A 231 -15.17 -6.61 34.93
CA THR A 231 -14.18 -6.35 35.97
C THR A 231 -14.91 -5.64 37.11
N ILE A 232 -15.17 -6.36 38.19
CA ILE A 232 -15.64 -5.78 39.46
C ILE A 232 -14.50 -4.88 39.96
N ALA A 233 -14.67 -3.57 39.82
CA ALA A 233 -13.78 -2.59 40.38
C ALA A 233 -13.87 -2.66 41.93
N THR A 234 -12.90 -3.28 42.55
CA THR A 234 -12.71 -3.19 44.00
C THR A 234 -12.21 -1.79 44.33
N THR A 235 -13.09 -0.95 44.83
CA THR A 235 -12.75 0.40 45.28
C THR A 235 -11.93 0.34 46.55
N THR A 236 -10.61 0.41 46.45
CA THR A 236 -9.72 0.62 47.59
C THR A 236 -9.59 2.11 47.81
N THR A 237 -10.30 2.62 48.82
CA THR A 237 -10.17 4.02 49.27
C THR A 237 -8.82 4.22 49.96
N ARG A 238 -7.94 4.98 49.31
CA ARG A 238 -6.66 5.45 49.90
C ARG A 238 -6.85 6.85 50.48
N PRO A 239 -6.38 7.15 51.71
CA PRO A 239 -6.50 8.47 52.31
C PRO A 239 -5.64 9.52 51.57
N ALA A 240 -6.16 10.73 51.40
CA ALA A 240 -5.47 11.84 50.79
C ALA A 240 -4.36 12.37 51.67
N THR A 241 -3.14 12.45 51.13
CA THR A 241 -2.02 13.18 51.74
C THR A 241 -1.89 14.55 51.05
N THR A 242 -2.07 15.59 51.84
CA THR A 242 -1.92 16.98 51.40
C THR A 242 -0.43 17.30 51.26
N THR A 243 0.01 17.67 50.02
CA THR A 243 1.37 18.16 49.79
C THR A 243 1.30 19.63 49.37
N THR A 244 1.88 20.48 50.19
CA THR A 244 2.04 21.92 50.05
C THR A 244 3.00 22.26 48.89
N SER A 245 2.58 23.10 47.94
CA SER A 245 3.37 23.55 46.80
C SER A 245 4.29 24.72 47.19
N LYS A 246 5.58 24.61 46.79
CA LYS A 246 6.59 25.68 46.88
C LYS A 246 6.64 26.45 45.56
N PRO A 247 6.79 27.77 45.54
CA PRO A 247 6.76 28.59 44.32
C PRO A 247 8.01 28.41 43.45
N ALA A 248 7.82 28.42 42.11
CA ALA A 248 8.88 28.37 41.11
C ALA A 248 9.43 29.77 40.83
N THR A 249 10.77 29.88 40.78
CA THR A 249 11.53 31.06 40.41
C THR A 249 11.75 31.11 38.92
N THR A 250 11.32 32.17 38.26
CA THR A 250 11.50 32.44 36.84
C THR A 250 12.90 33.02 36.60
N THR A 251 13.69 32.39 35.74
CA THR A 251 14.96 32.95 35.24
C THR A 251 14.85 33.18 33.74
N THR A 252 14.86 34.45 33.34
CA THR A 252 14.88 34.91 31.96
C THR A 252 16.32 34.91 31.44
N LYS A 253 16.55 34.34 30.26
CA LYS A 253 17.83 34.40 29.52
C LYS A 253 17.66 35.24 28.26
N PRO A 254 18.58 36.18 27.95
CA PRO A 254 18.44 37.07 26.80
C PRO A 254 18.79 36.39 25.47
N ALA A 255 18.12 36.85 24.42
CA ALA A 255 18.35 36.50 23.03
C ALA A 255 19.66 37.13 22.51
N THR A 256 20.42 36.33 21.73
CA THR A 256 21.54 36.83 20.94
C THR A 256 21.20 36.69 19.46
N THR A 257 21.06 37.83 18.80
CA THR A 257 20.91 37.98 17.34
C THR A 257 22.30 37.84 16.70
N THR A 258 22.45 37.01 15.68
CA THR A 258 23.59 37.04 14.78
C THR A 258 23.12 37.11 13.35
N THR A 259 23.34 38.26 12.73
CA THR A 259 23.16 38.55 11.29
C THR A 259 24.38 38.08 10.53
N LEU A 260 24.21 37.40 9.43
CA LEU A 260 25.23 37.23 8.38
C LEU A 260 24.56 37.33 7.02
N ALA A 261 24.95 38.32 6.26
CA ALA A 261 24.90 38.47 4.81
C ALA A 261 26.36 38.50 4.31
N PRO A 262 26.65 38.44 3.03
CA PRO A 262 25.81 38.45 1.82
C PRO A 262 25.65 37.10 1.14
#